data_657f6f3941af9563133064cb048e3950
#
_entry.id   657f6f3941af9563133064cb048e3950
#
_cell.length_a   1.000
_cell.length_b   1.000
_cell.length_c   1.000
_cell.angle_alpha   90.00
_cell.angle_beta   90.00
_cell.angle_gamma   90.00
#
_symmetry.space_group_name_H-M   'P 1'
#
loop_
_entity.id
_entity.type
_entity.pdbx_description
1 polymer ?
#
loop_
_entity_poly.entity_id
_entity_poly.type
_entity_poly.pdbx_seq_one_letter_code
_entity_poly.pdbx_strand_id
1 'polypeptide(L)'
;MVMVHDNVLPSIKKSLDSIGIDKLANPEKVVLVTDHEVLYGSPRAALYGATNRQAAKAWNVGHFFDVGRGGHGHIFPMEMGLVSPGNFVFDNDRHCTNVGAIGAVGF
;
A
#
# COMPACT_ATOMS: atom_id res chain seq x y z
N MET A 1 -6.49 9.33 0.50
CA MET A 1 -5.62 8.23 0.96
C MET A 1 -4.88 7.65 -0.24
N VAL A 2 -3.65 7.22 -0.05
CA VAL A 2 -2.87 6.48 -1.06
C VAL A 2 -2.68 5.06 -0.55
N MET A 3 -3.12 4.08 -1.32
CA MET A 3 -2.90 2.67 -1.02
C MET A 3 -1.83 2.11 -1.97
N VAL A 4 -0.95 1.29 -1.45
CA VAL A 4 0.13 0.68 -2.24
C VAL A 4 0.27 -0.79 -1.84
N HIS A 5 0.25 -1.66 -2.83
CA HIS A 5 0.47 -3.09 -2.65
C HIS A 5 1.95 -3.46 -2.65
N ASP A 6 2.26 -4.55 -1.98
CA ASP A 6 3.63 -5.04 -1.75
C ASP A 6 4.42 -5.34 -3.02
N ASN A 7 3.75 -5.84 -4.06
CA ASN A 7 4.37 -6.20 -5.33
C ASN A 7 4.79 -4.98 -6.17
N VAL A 8 4.25 -3.80 -5.89
CA VAL A 8 4.48 -2.56 -6.67
C VAL A 8 5.39 -1.57 -5.94
N LEU A 9 5.37 -1.59 -4.61
CA LEU A 9 6.13 -0.66 -3.78
C LEU A 9 7.62 -0.57 -4.17
N PRO A 10 8.34 -1.67 -4.47
CA PRO A 10 9.75 -1.57 -4.86
C PRO A 10 9.98 -0.72 -6.11
N SER A 11 9.05 -0.78 -7.08
CA SER A 11 9.12 0.03 -8.30
C SER A 11 8.83 1.51 -8.01
N ILE A 12 7.85 1.79 -7.17
CA ILE A 12 7.51 3.15 -6.72
C ILE A 12 8.71 3.74 -5.98
N LYS A 13 9.29 2.99 -5.03
CA LYS A 13 10.48 3.45 -4.31
C LYS A 13 11.62 3.79 -5.24
N LYS A 14 11.93 2.91 -6.19
CA LYS A 14 12.98 3.17 -7.19
C LYS A 14 12.70 4.44 -8.00
N SER A 15 11.46 4.67 -8.38
CA SER A 15 11.07 5.87 -9.13
C SER A 15 11.24 7.14 -8.29
N LEU A 16 10.81 7.14 -7.03
CA LEU A 16 10.98 8.27 -6.11
C LEU A 16 12.46 8.56 -5.84
N ASP A 17 13.25 7.53 -5.59
CA ASP A 17 14.70 7.65 -5.39
C ASP A 17 15.38 8.29 -6.61
N SER A 18 14.95 7.92 -7.84
CA SER A 18 15.53 8.43 -9.09
C SER A 18 15.31 9.94 -9.31
N ILE A 19 14.31 10.50 -8.67
CA ILE A 19 14.00 11.94 -8.72
C ILE A 19 14.32 12.67 -7.42
N GLY A 20 15.06 12.01 -6.51
CA GLY A 20 15.57 12.60 -5.27
C GLY A 20 14.51 12.77 -4.18
N ILE A 21 13.39 12.04 -4.23
CA ILE A 21 12.36 12.06 -3.20
C ILE A 21 12.64 10.94 -2.19
N ASP A 22 13.07 11.31 -1.00
CA ASP A 22 13.38 10.42 0.11
C ASP A 22 12.32 10.40 1.22
N LYS A 23 11.37 11.33 1.19
CA LYS A 23 10.31 11.49 2.20
C LYS A 23 8.94 11.67 1.56
N LEU A 24 7.93 11.15 2.22
CA LEU A 24 6.54 11.38 1.84
C LEU A 24 6.02 12.66 2.46
N ALA A 25 5.21 13.42 1.70
CA ALA A 25 4.62 14.67 2.19
C ALA A 25 3.58 14.44 3.30
N ASN A 26 2.81 13.35 3.18
CA ASN A 26 1.75 13.00 4.13
C ASN A 26 1.78 11.48 4.41
N PRO A 27 2.77 10.99 5.17
CA PRO A 27 2.93 9.56 5.41
C PRO A 27 1.73 8.93 6.16
N GLU A 28 1.02 9.72 6.95
CA GLU A 28 -0.20 9.30 7.66
C GLU A 28 -1.38 8.97 6.74
N LYS A 29 -1.33 9.43 5.48
CA LYS A 29 -2.34 9.14 4.46
C LYS A 29 -1.97 7.98 3.56
N VAL A 30 -0.84 7.31 3.85
CA VAL A 30 -0.35 6.18 3.07
C VAL A 30 -0.65 4.88 3.79
N VAL A 31 -1.22 3.93 3.06
CA VAL A 31 -1.49 2.57 3.50
C VAL A 31 -0.66 1.62 2.65
N LEU A 32 0.23 0.87 3.26
CA LEU A 32 0.97 -0.21 2.62
C LEU A 32 0.38 -1.55 3.05
N VAL A 33 0.12 -2.42 2.09
CA VAL A 33 -0.48 -3.74 2.33
C VAL A 33 0.38 -4.83 1.69
N THR A 34 0.65 -5.89 2.45
CA THR A 34 1.25 -7.12 1.94
C THR A 34 0.13 -8.13 1.69
N ASP A 35 -0.29 -8.28 0.45
CA ASP A 35 -1.40 -9.16 0.06
C ASP A 35 -1.15 -9.97 -1.23
N HIS A 36 -0.12 -9.65 -2.01
CA HIS A 36 0.23 -10.38 -3.23
C HIS A 36 1.33 -11.43 -2.97
N GLU A 37 2.38 -11.07 -2.25
CA GLU A 37 3.56 -11.92 -2.01
C GLU A 37 3.63 -12.39 -0.55
N VAL A 38 2.51 -12.91 -0.04
CA VAL A 38 2.37 -13.31 1.37
C VAL A 38 3.27 -14.51 1.72
N LEU A 39 3.46 -15.44 0.80
CA LEU A 39 4.18 -16.71 1.04
C LEU A 39 5.59 -16.73 0.45
N TYR A 40 6.17 -15.64 0.05
CA TYR A 40 7.52 -15.55 -0.51
C TYR A 40 7.94 -16.78 -1.34
N GLY A 41 7.19 -17.07 -2.39
CA GLY A 41 7.42 -18.22 -3.27
C GLY A 41 8.71 -18.14 -4.09
N SER A 42 9.49 -17.07 -3.95
CA SER A 42 10.74 -16.85 -4.67
C SER A 42 11.69 -15.93 -3.88
N PRO A 43 13.02 -15.97 -4.18
CA PRO A 43 13.97 -15.00 -3.63
C PRO A 43 13.59 -13.55 -3.92
N ARG A 44 12.97 -13.29 -5.07
CA ARG A 44 12.47 -11.96 -5.46
C ARG A 44 11.34 -11.50 -4.52
N ALA A 45 10.39 -12.36 -4.21
CA ALA A 45 9.30 -12.05 -3.29
C ALA A 45 9.83 -11.74 -1.88
N ALA A 46 10.80 -12.49 -1.40
CA ALA A 46 11.46 -12.24 -0.12
C ALA A 46 12.19 -10.89 -0.10
N LEU A 47 12.88 -10.54 -1.20
CA LEU A 47 13.53 -9.24 -1.36
C LEU A 47 12.50 -8.10 -1.35
N TYR A 48 11.35 -8.28 -2.00
CA TYR A 48 10.27 -7.30 -2.00
C TYR A 48 9.75 -7.08 -0.58
N GLY A 49 9.50 -8.14 0.18
CA GLY A 49 9.09 -8.02 1.58
C GLY A 49 10.09 -7.24 2.43
N ALA A 50 11.40 -7.51 2.27
CA ALA A 50 12.45 -6.77 2.97
C ALA A 50 12.46 -5.28 2.55
N THR A 51 12.36 -5.00 1.26
CA THR A 51 12.31 -3.63 0.72
C THR A 51 11.10 -2.86 1.25
N ASN A 52 9.93 -3.52 1.30
CA ASN A 52 8.69 -2.91 1.79
C ASN A 52 8.79 -2.52 3.26
N ARG A 53 9.36 -3.38 4.11
CA ARG A 53 9.59 -3.07 5.53
C ARG A 53 10.56 -1.92 5.71
N GLN A 54 11.63 -1.88 4.93
CA GLN A 54 12.61 -0.79 4.96
C GLN A 54 11.98 0.54 4.52
N ALA A 55 11.21 0.53 3.43
CA ALA A 55 10.51 1.71 2.92
C ALA A 55 9.47 2.21 3.93
N ALA A 56 8.63 1.33 4.48
CA ALA A 56 7.63 1.69 5.48
C ALA A 56 8.26 2.40 6.69
N LYS A 57 9.41 1.90 7.16
CA LYS A 57 10.16 2.51 8.26
C LYS A 57 10.79 3.84 7.86
N ALA A 58 11.48 3.89 6.73
CA ALA A 58 12.20 5.09 6.27
C ALA A 58 11.24 6.24 5.98
N TRP A 59 10.08 5.96 5.41
CA TRP A 59 9.05 6.95 5.10
C TRP A 59 8.10 7.25 6.25
N ASN A 60 8.24 6.55 7.39
CA ASN A 60 7.36 6.66 8.55
C ASN A 60 5.88 6.52 8.17
N VAL A 61 5.55 5.50 7.36
CA VAL A 61 4.21 5.27 6.85
C VAL A 61 3.22 5.06 7.99
N GLY A 62 2.07 5.76 7.96
CA GLY A 62 1.09 5.71 9.02
C GLY A 62 0.42 4.35 9.19
N HIS A 63 0.22 3.63 8.09
CA HIS A 63 -0.43 2.32 8.10
C HIS A 63 0.35 1.32 7.26
N PHE A 64 1.06 0.41 7.93
CA PHE A 64 1.74 -0.70 7.28
C PHE A 64 1.20 -2.03 7.78
N PHE A 65 0.55 -2.76 6.90
CA PHE A 65 0.00 -4.08 7.16
C PHE A 65 0.87 -5.15 6.50
N ASP A 66 1.84 -5.64 7.26
CA ASP A 66 2.77 -6.68 6.86
C ASP A 66 2.08 -8.05 6.82
N VAL A 67 2.80 -9.08 6.40
CA VAL A 67 2.32 -10.48 6.36
C VAL A 67 1.61 -10.87 7.65
N GLY A 68 0.38 -11.36 7.52
CA GLY A 68 -0.46 -11.78 8.64
C GLY A 68 -1.04 -10.64 9.49
N ARG A 69 -0.87 -9.39 9.07
CA ARG A 69 -1.38 -8.21 9.80
C ARG A 69 -2.53 -7.49 9.11
N GLY A 70 -2.85 -7.86 7.90
CA GLY A 70 -3.92 -7.28 7.10
C GLY A 70 -4.74 -8.38 6.44
N GLY A 71 -5.39 -8.02 5.35
CA GLY A 71 -6.16 -8.90 4.50
C GLY A 71 -5.98 -8.51 3.04
N HIS A 72 -6.93 -8.85 2.21
CA HIS A 72 -6.95 -8.42 0.82
C HIS A 72 -7.05 -6.88 0.73
N GLY A 73 -6.08 -6.24 0.08
CA GLY A 73 -5.89 -4.80 0.11
C GLY A 73 -7.08 -3.98 -0.39
N HIS A 74 -7.91 -4.55 -1.26
CA HIS A 74 -9.11 -3.86 -1.76
C HIS A 74 -10.37 -4.07 -0.92
N ILE A 75 -10.29 -4.86 0.15
CA ILE A 75 -11.43 -5.20 1.01
C ILE A 75 -11.18 -4.76 2.44
N PHE A 76 -10.09 -5.24 3.04
CA PHE A 76 -9.84 -5.05 4.45
C PHE A 76 -9.73 -3.57 4.89
N PRO A 77 -9.24 -2.60 4.10
CA PRO A 77 -9.23 -1.20 4.52
C PRO A 77 -10.64 -0.62 4.73
N MET A 78 -11.64 -1.14 3.99
CA MET A 78 -13.05 -0.79 4.23
C MET A 78 -13.56 -1.42 5.52
N GLU A 79 -13.24 -2.69 5.77
CA GLU A 79 -13.63 -3.42 6.99
C GLU A 79 -13.02 -2.80 8.25
N MET A 80 -11.79 -2.27 8.14
CA MET A 80 -11.08 -1.61 9.24
C MET A 80 -11.48 -0.13 9.42
N GLY A 81 -12.36 0.39 8.57
CA GLY A 81 -12.76 1.79 8.64
C GLY A 81 -11.69 2.80 8.18
N LEU A 82 -10.64 2.34 7.51
CA LEU A 82 -9.63 3.24 6.93
C LEU A 82 -10.17 3.98 5.69
N VAL A 83 -11.15 3.37 5.03
CA VAL A 83 -11.89 3.98 3.93
C VAL A 83 -13.35 4.14 4.35
N SER A 84 -13.89 5.34 4.18
CA SER A 84 -15.27 5.70 4.51
C SER A 84 -15.98 6.32 3.30
N PRO A 85 -17.33 6.36 3.29
CA PRO A 85 -18.07 7.07 2.27
C PRO A 85 -17.55 8.51 2.08
N GLY A 86 -17.41 8.95 0.84
CA GLY A 86 -16.88 10.26 0.48
C GLY A 86 -15.34 10.36 0.45
N ASN A 87 -14.61 9.30 0.83
CA ASN A 87 -13.17 9.31 0.69
C ASN A 87 -12.73 9.19 -0.78
N PHE A 88 -11.57 9.77 -1.08
CA PHE A 88 -10.83 9.53 -2.32
C PHE A 88 -9.65 8.63 -2.02
N VAL A 89 -9.55 7.51 -2.74
CA VAL A 89 -8.47 6.50 -2.63
C VAL A 89 -7.74 6.45 -3.95
N PHE A 90 -6.46 6.81 -3.93
CA PHE A 90 -5.55 6.57 -5.05
C PHE A 90 -4.82 5.26 -4.82
N ASP A 91 -4.83 4.40 -5.82
CA ASP A 91 -4.13 3.13 -5.83
C ASP A 91 -3.54 2.88 -7.22
N ASN A 92 -2.50 2.12 -7.30
CA ASN A 92 -1.89 1.74 -8.58
C ASN A 92 -2.51 0.47 -9.19
N ASP A 93 -3.54 -0.10 -8.55
CA ASP A 93 -4.29 -1.25 -9.03
C ASP A 93 -5.74 -0.84 -9.37
N ARG A 94 -6.18 -1.24 -10.57
CA ARG A 94 -7.54 -0.95 -11.08
C ARG A 94 -8.68 -1.48 -10.20
N HIS A 95 -8.42 -2.47 -9.35
CA HIS A 95 -9.42 -3.00 -8.43
C HIS A 95 -9.74 -2.03 -7.27
N CYS A 96 -9.01 -0.91 -7.16
CA CYS A 96 -9.33 0.15 -6.20
C CYS A 96 -10.76 0.68 -6.35
N THR A 97 -11.36 0.56 -7.53
CA THR A 97 -12.77 0.92 -7.77
C THR A 97 -13.74 0.17 -6.85
N ASN A 98 -13.32 -0.92 -6.22
CA ASN A 98 -14.12 -1.68 -5.25
C ASN A 98 -14.60 -0.82 -4.06
N VAL A 99 -13.86 0.22 -3.69
CA VAL A 99 -14.27 1.15 -2.62
C VAL A 99 -15.56 1.92 -2.96
N GLY A 100 -15.96 1.93 -4.23
CA GLY A 100 -17.26 2.46 -4.67
C GLY A 100 -18.45 1.75 -4.03
N ALA A 101 -18.28 0.48 -3.59
CA ALA A 101 -19.33 -0.27 -2.90
C ALA A 101 -19.79 0.39 -1.58
N ILE A 102 -18.94 1.20 -0.96
CA ILE A 102 -19.26 1.95 0.26
C ILE A 102 -19.39 3.46 0.01
N GLY A 103 -19.48 3.91 -1.23
CA GLY A 103 -19.61 5.33 -1.56
C GLY A 103 -18.32 6.14 -1.47
N ALA A 104 -17.16 5.50 -1.57
CA ALA A 104 -15.88 6.14 -1.76
C ALA A 104 -15.50 6.19 -3.26
N VAL A 105 -14.52 7.00 -3.63
CA VAL A 105 -14.00 7.09 -5.00
C VAL A 105 -12.63 6.43 -5.05
N GLY A 106 -12.48 5.38 -5.84
CA GLY A 106 -11.20 4.71 -6.13
C GLY A 106 -10.69 5.10 -7.52
N PHE A 107 -9.40 5.44 -7.59
CA PHE A 107 -8.73 5.85 -8.82
C PHE A 107 -7.32 5.26 -8.90
#